data_3df41f401c27b2ba429700b6cc378ada
#
_entry.id   3df41f401c27b2ba429700b6cc378ada
#
_cell.length_a   1.000
_cell.length_b   1.000
_cell.length_c   1.000
_cell.angle_alpha   90.00
_cell.angle_beta   90.00
_cell.angle_gamma   90.00
#
_symmetry.space_group_name_H-M   'P 1'
#
loop_
_entity.id
_entity.type
_entity.pdbx_description
1 polymer ?
#
loop_
_entity_poly.entity_id
_entity_poly.type
_entity_poly.pdbx_seq_one_letter_code
_entity_poly.pdbx_strand_id
1 'polypeptide(L)'
;SESRDEKMKREAELPERTLTHRPKNPCCWVCSVTKVSQTPARRCGPGERSAQPTCFGQHVCVDHLFIGMDEGSKGLDDEAVGVFIFDLYTELPDIAPTKSKSAKEAIIAIKYYMGGHELERLYSDCSPELAMMARELVTTHQTSTPYRAQSYSIVERAIRTLYEGTRAALVQAGLPHRFWPMA
;
A
#
# COMPACT_ATOMS: atom_id res chain seq x y z
N SER A 1 -2.84 17.27 -36.54
CA SER A 1 -2.27 16.98 -35.22
C SER A 1 -3.40 16.53 -34.30
N GLU A 2 -3.25 15.36 -33.72
CA GLU A 2 -4.19 14.79 -32.75
C GLU A 2 -4.36 15.75 -31.57
N SER A 3 -5.58 16.04 -31.17
CA SER A 3 -5.85 16.88 -29.99
C SER A 3 -5.46 16.13 -28.71
N ARG A 4 -5.21 16.89 -27.62
CA ARG A 4 -4.89 16.31 -26.32
C ARG A 4 -5.99 15.36 -25.81
N ASP A 5 -7.25 15.71 -26.09
CA ASP A 5 -8.41 14.92 -25.64
C ASP A 5 -8.55 13.62 -26.43
N GLU A 6 -8.30 13.65 -27.74
CA GLU A 6 -8.29 12.44 -28.58
C GLU A 6 -7.18 11.47 -28.15
N LYS A 7 -5.98 12.00 -27.88
CA LYS A 7 -4.88 11.21 -27.34
C LYS A 7 -5.23 10.54 -26.00
N MET A 8 -5.83 11.30 -25.06
CA MET A 8 -6.23 10.75 -23.76
C MET A 8 -7.31 9.67 -23.89
N LYS A 9 -8.28 9.82 -24.80
CA LYS A 9 -9.30 8.80 -25.07
C LYS A 9 -8.68 7.52 -25.59
N ARG A 10 -7.81 7.62 -26.60
CA ARG A 10 -7.08 6.47 -27.16
C ARG A 10 -6.22 5.77 -26.09
N GLU A 11 -5.48 6.54 -25.30
CA GLU A 11 -4.67 5.99 -24.20
C GLU A 11 -5.51 5.32 -23.13
N ALA A 12 -6.77 5.73 -22.91
CA ALA A 12 -7.67 5.12 -21.94
C ALA A 12 -8.02 3.67 -22.30
N GLU A 13 -7.99 3.31 -23.57
CA GLU A 13 -8.37 2.00 -24.10
C GLU A 13 -7.19 1.04 -24.29
N LEU A 14 -5.96 1.49 -24.04
CA LEU A 14 -4.77 0.65 -24.22
C LEU A 14 -4.76 -0.54 -23.25
N PRO A 15 -4.49 -1.77 -23.74
CA PRO A 15 -4.45 -2.99 -22.91
C PRO A 15 -3.44 -2.91 -21.77
N GLU A 16 -2.32 -2.23 -21.98
CA GLU A 16 -1.25 -2.03 -21.00
C GLU A 16 -1.71 -1.31 -19.74
N ARG A 17 -2.80 -0.54 -19.84
CA ARG A 17 -3.38 0.20 -18.72
C ARG A 17 -4.43 -0.58 -17.96
N THR A 18 -4.97 -1.66 -18.53
CA THR A 18 -6.11 -2.39 -17.94
C THR A 18 -5.78 -3.04 -16.59
N LEU A 19 -4.52 -3.34 -16.33
CA LEU A 19 -4.08 -3.93 -15.06
C LEU A 19 -3.91 -2.87 -13.94
N THR A 20 -3.28 -1.74 -14.24
CA THR A 20 -2.88 -0.77 -13.21
C THR A 20 -3.64 0.55 -13.28
N HIS A 21 -4.23 0.88 -14.42
CA HIS A 21 -4.84 2.17 -14.73
C HIS A 21 -3.93 3.38 -14.43
N ARG A 22 -2.62 3.21 -14.65
CA ARG A 22 -1.62 4.26 -14.42
C ARG A 22 -1.01 4.76 -15.74
N PRO A 23 -0.74 6.06 -15.81
CA PRO A 23 -1.18 7.16 -14.94
C PRO A 23 -2.71 7.35 -14.98
N LYS A 24 -3.29 8.10 -13.98
CA LYS A 24 -4.73 8.41 -13.99
C LYS A 24 -5.11 9.12 -15.31
N ASN A 25 -6.16 8.65 -15.95
CA ASN A 25 -6.67 9.23 -17.19
C ASN A 25 -8.14 9.65 -16.97
N PRO A 26 -8.48 10.93 -17.15
CA PRO A 26 -9.85 11.43 -16.92
C PRO A 26 -10.88 10.85 -17.90
N CYS A 27 -10.43 10.39 -19.07
CA CYS A 27 -11.31 9.75 -20.06
C CYS A 27 -11.57 8.26 -19.77
N CYS A 28 -10.86 7.66 -18.81
CA CYS A 28 -11.06 6.28 -18.39
C CYS A 28 -12.15 6.20 -17.32
N TRP A 29 -13.23 5.47 -17.60
CA TRP A 29 -14.34 5.28 -16.65
C TRP A 29 -13.86 4.68 -15.31
N VAL A 30 -13.05 3.64 -15.36
CA VAL A 30 -12.49 2.99 -14.14
C VAL A 30 -11.70 4.00 -13.30
N CYS A 31 -10.81 4.79 -13.94
CA CYS A 31 -10.07 5.84 -13.22
C CYS A 31 -10.96 6.89 -12.59
N SER A 32 -12.09 7.24 -13.23
CA SER A 32 -13.03 8.24 -12.73
C SER A 32 -13.76 7.76 -11.48
N VAL A 33 -14.12 6.49 -11.43
CA VAL A 33 -14.84 5.88 -10.31
C VAL A 33 -13.92 5.50 -9.16
N THR A 34 -12.72 4.99 -9.46
CA THR A 34 -11.83 4.39 -8.44
C THR A 34 -10.76 5.34 -7.90
N LYS A 35 -10.35 6.34 -8.69
CA LYS A 35 -9.24 7.25 -8.35
C LYS A 35 -9.73 8.67 -8.10
N VAL A 36 -10.46 8.86 -7.01
CA VAL A 36 -10.86 10.19 -6.56
C VAL A 36 -9.63 10.93 -6.07
N SER A 37 -9.24 12.03 -6.74
CA SER A 37 -8.09 12.82 -6.32
C SER A 37 -8.48 13.86 -5.28
N GLN A 38 -7.77 13.86 -4.16
CA GLN A 38 -7.79 14.98 -3.21
C GLN A 38 -6.88 16.11 -3.72
N THR A 39 -7.13 17.32 -3.22
CA THR A 39 -6.28 18.50 -3.51
C THR A 39 -4.82 18.19 -3.15
N PRO A 40 -3.85 18.46 -4.05
CA PRO A 40 -2.45 18.18 -3.77
C PRO A 40 -1.95 18.95 -2.55
N ALA A 41 -1.29 18.27 -1.62
CA ALA A 41 -0.60 18.93 -0.51
C ALA A 41 0.58 19.76 -1.03
N ARG A 42 0.82 20.94 -0.42
CA ARG A 42 1.98 21.79 -0.75
C ARG A 42 3.27 21.01 -0.54
N ARG A 43 4.19 21.11 -1.51
CA ARG A 43 5.55 20.59 -1.35
C ARG A 43 6.25 21.35 -0.21
N CYS A 44 6.67 20.63 0.84
CA CYS A 44 7.62 21.16 1.79
C CYS A 44 9.02 21.24 1.16
N GLY A 45 9.79 22.26 1.52
CA GLY A 45 11.18 22.42 1.05
C GLY A 45 12.07 21.23 1.45
N PRO A 46 13.31 21.17 0.91
CA PRO A 46 14.24 20.10 1.24
C PRO A 46 14.62 20.19 2.72
N GLY A 47 14.00 19.38 3.56
CA GLY A 47 14.46 19.09 4.91
C GLY A 47 15.60 18.08 4.89
N GLU A 48 16.36 17.97 5.98
CA GLU A 48 17.39 16.95 6.15
C GLU A 48 16.79 15.57 5.89
N ARG A 49 17.20 14.96 4.77
CA ARG A 49 16.79 13.59 4.44
C ARG A 49 17.59 12.66 5.34
N SER A 50 16.92 11.83 6.14
CA SER A 50 17.55 10.70 6.78
C SER A 50 18.28 9.86 5.73
N ALA A 51 19.40 9.21 6.12
CA ALA A 51 20.15 8.34 5.23
C ALA A 51 19.20 7.37 4.52
N GLN A 52 19.26 7.35 3.18
CA GLN A 52 18.44 6.46 2.38
C GLN A 52 18.93 5.02 2.57
N PRO A 53 18.02 4.03 2.64
CA PRO A 53 18.43 2.62 2.68
C PRO A 53 19.19 2.25 1.40
N THR A 54 20.11 1.31 1.50
CA THR A 54 21.02 0.90 0.41
C THR A 54 20.75 -0.52 -0.08
N CYS A 55 19.94 -1.29 0.64
CA CYS A 55 19.53 -2.64 0.24
C CYS A 55 18.13 -2.99 0.76
N PHE A 56 17.55 -4.05 0.18
CA PHE A 56 16.27 -4.62 0.60
C PHE A 56 16.33 -5.10 2.05
N GLY A 57 15.27 -4.85 2.82
CA GLY A 57 15.16 -5.24 4.22
C GLY A 57 15.82 -4.28 5.20
N GLN A 58 16.62 -3.32 4.73
CA GLN A 58 17.30 -2.37 5.62
C GLN A 58 16.31 -1.43 6.33
N HIS A 59 15.22 -1.06 5.67
CA HIS A 59 14.19 -0.22 6.26
C HIS A 59 12.82 -0.57 5.69
N VAL A 60 12.05 -1.31 6.46
CA VAL A 60 10.72 -1.79 6.09
C VAL A 60 9.66 -1.10 6.93
N CYS A 61 8.64 -0.58 6.27
CA CYS A 61 7.47 0.02 6.91
C CYS A 61 6.34 -1.00 6.98
N VAL A 62 5.65 -1.08 8.11
CA VAL A 62 4.50 -1.97 8.30
C VAL A 62 3.33 -1.20 8.92
N ASP A 63 2.13 -1.46 8.43
CA ASP A 63 0.88 -0.89 8.95
C ASP A 63 -0.27 -1.90 8.85
N HIS A 64 -1.33 -1.69 9.65
CA HIS A 64 -2.56 -2.47 9.54
C HIS A 64 -3.65 -1.69 8.83
N LEU A 65 -4.14 -2.21 7.73
CA LEU A 65 -5.22 -1.63 6.96
C LEU A 65 -6.53 -2.37 7.25
N PHE A 66 -7.52 -1.66 7.75
CA PHE A 66 -8.86 -2.22 7.98
C PHE A 66 -9.67 -2.15 6.68
N ILE A 67 -9.83 -3.29 6.01
CA ILE A 67 -10.45 -3.36 4.68
C ILE A 67 -11.85 -3.95 4.77
N GLY A 68 -12.04 -5.02 5.55
CA GLY A 68 -13.28 -5.78 5.68
C GLY A 68 -14.00 -5.54 7.01
N MET A 69 -14.30 -4.29 7.38
CA MET A 69 -14.94 -3.98 8.67
C MET A 69 -16.40 -4.42 8.75
N ASP A 70 -17.13 -4.45 7.61
CA ASP A 70 -18.51 -4.91 7.55
C ASP A 70 -18.55 -6.36 7.08
N GLU A 71 -19.58 -7.13 7.48
CA GLU A 71 -19.71 -8.55 7.10
C GLU A 71 -19.71 -8.78 5.58
N GLY A 72 -20.28 -7.86 4.81
CA GLY A 72 -20.31 -7.92 3.35
C GLY A 72 -19.01 -7.50 2.66
N SER A 73 -18.05 -6.93 3.38
CA SER A 73 -16.77 -6.42 2.86
C SER A 73 -15.57 -7.29 3.19
N LYS A 74 -15.74 -8.30 4.03
CA LYS A 74 -14.69 -9.29 4.32
C LYS A 74 -14.27 -10.04 3.06
N GLY A 75 -13.01 -10.48 3.05
CA GLY A 75 -12.49 -11.36 2.02
C GLY A 75 -13.17 -12.71 1.97
N LEU A 76 -12.75 -13.58 1.02
CA LEU A 76 -13.37 -14.87 0.79
C LEU A 76 -13.21 -15.84 1.98
N ASP A 77 -12.10 -15.74 2.68
CA ASP A 77 -11.75 -16.56 3.85
C ASP A 77 -11.89 -15.76 5.17
N ASP A 78 -12.82 -14.82 5.22
CA ASP A 78 -13.09 -13.94 6.37
C ASP A 78 -11.97 -12.95 6.69
N GLU A 79 -11.11 -12.62 5.73
CA GLU A 79 -10.08 -11.60 5.92
C GLU A 79 -10.72 -10.22 6.12
N ALA A 80 -10.33 -9.55 7.18
CA ALA A 80 -10.83 -8.23 7.55
C ALA A 80 -9.74 -7.15 7.57
N VAL A 81 -8.48 -7.58 7.70
CA VAL A 81 -7.31 -6.71 7.85
C VAL A 81 -6.27 -7.04 6.80
N GLY A 82 -5.64 -6.04 6.22
CA GLY A 82 -4.44 -6.19 5.42
C GLY A 82 -3.21 -5.77 6.22
N VAL A 83 -2.21 -6.61 6.32
CA VAL A 83 -0.88 -6.21 6.80
C VAL A 83 -0.14 -5.59 5.63
N PHE A 84 -0.07 -4.27 5.62
CA PHE A 84 0.70 -3.53 4.61
C PHE A 84 2.18 -3.58 4.95
N ILE A 85 3.00 -3.91 3.96
CA ILE A 85 4.46 -3.98 4.09
C ILE A 85 5.07 -3.19 2.92
N PHE A 86 6.08 -2.39 3.21
CA PHE A 86 6.72 -1.55 2.21
C PHE A 86 8.21 -1.40 2.49
N ASP A 87 9.04 -1.88 1.59
CA ASP A 87 10.48 -1.68 1.66
C ASP A 87 10.87 -0.34 1.02
N LEU A 88 11.57 0.51 1.78
CA LEU A 88 11.94 1.85 1.33
C LEU A 88 13.03 1.89 0.27
N TYR A 89 13.84 0.84 0.12
CA TYR A 89 14.89 0.79 -0.90
C TYR A 89 14.35 0.41 -2.27
N THR A 90 13.58 -0.67 -2.32
CA THR A 90 13.01 -1.18 -3.58
C THR A 90 11.72 -0.48 -3.97
N GLU A 91 11.10 0.26 -3.03
CA GLU A 91 9.75 0.80 -3.15
C GLU A 91 8.70 -0.30 -3.45
N LEU A 92 8.97 -1.55 -3.05
CA LEU A 92 8.07 -2.68 -3.23
C LEU A 92 6.99 -2.67 -2.15
N PRO A 93 5.72 -2.47 -2.50
CA PRO A 93 4.60 -2.59 -1.59
C PRO A 93 3.99 -3.98 -1.65
N ASP A 94 3.49 -4.46 -0.52
CA ASP A 94 2.70 -5.68 -0.43
C ASP A 94 1.58 -5.53 0.60
N ILE A 95 0.48 -6.29 0.44
CA ILE A 95 -0.58 -6.42 1.44
C ILE A 95 -0.85 -7.90 1.66
N ALA A 96 -0.54 -8.38 2.84
CA ALA A 96 -0.92 -9.73 3.27
C ALA A 96 -2.32 -9.70 3.89
N PRO A 97 -3.32 -10.38 3.29
CA PRO A 97 -4.65 -10.49 3.87
C PRO A 97 -4.62 -11.32 5.16
N THR A 98 -5.29 -10.83 6.20
CA THR A 98 -5.36 -11.49 7.51
C THR A 98 -6.78 -11.39 8.09
N LYS A 99 -7.13 -12.32 8.97
CA LYS A 99 -8.46 -12.32 9.60
C LYS A 99 -8.57 -11.28 10.72
N SER A 100 -7.45 -10.98 11.35
CA SER A 100 -7.42 -10.12 12.53
C SER A 100 -6.16 -9.27 12.60
N LYS A 101 -6.22 -8.23 13.42
CA LYS A 101 -5.06 -7.43 13.78
C LYS A 101 -4.27 -8.15 14.88
N SER A 102 -3.48 -9.16 14.52
CA SER A 102 -2.67 -9.91 15.47
C SER A 102 -1.17 -9.86 15.15
N ALA A 103 -0.33 -9.85 16.20
CA ALA A 103 1.12 -9.90 16.03
C ALA A 103 1.57 -11.17 15.29
N LYS A 104 0.91 -12.31 15.53
CA LYS A 104 1.26 -13.59 14.88
C LYS A 104 1.06 -13.53 13.37
N GLU A 105 -0.08 -13.00 12.91
CA GLU A 105 -0.36 -12.86 11.48
C GLU A 105 0.61 -11.88 10.83
N ALA A 106 0.91 -10.76 11.50
CA ALA A 106 1.90 -9.80 11.03
C ALA A 106 3.32 -10.40 10.93
N ILE A 107 3.72 -11.26 11.88
CA ILE A 107 5.02 -11.97 11.82
C ILE A 107 5.08 -12.91 10.62
N ILE A 108 4.01 -13.65 10.36
CA ILE A 108 3.94 -14.55 9.20
C ILE A 108 4.04 -13.74 7.91
N ALA A 109 3.29 -12.66 7.80
CA ALA A 109 3.27 -11.79 6.64
C ALA A 109 4.67 -11.21 6.34
N ILE A 110 5.34 -10.65 7.35
CA ILE A 110 6.66 -10.05 7.15
C ILE A 110 7.75 -11.09 6.85
N LYS A 111 7.69 -12.28 7.47
CA LYS A 111 8.62 -13.37 7.14
C LYS A 111 8.45 -13.85 5.70
N TYR A 112 7.21 -13.94 5.23
CA TYR A 112 6.91 -14.28 3.85
C TYR A 112 7.45 -13.22 2.88
N TYR A 113 7.17 -11.94 3.16
CA TYR A 113 7.66 -10.80 2.38
C TYR A 113 9.19 -10.75 2.31
N MET A 114 9.86 -10.97 3.43
CA MET A 114 11.32 -10.94 3.51
C MET A 114 11.99 -12.12 2.78
N GLY A 115 11.29 -13.25 2.61
CA GLY A 115 11.79 -14.39 1.83
C GLY A 115 13.16 -14.93 2.28
N GLY A 116 13.50 -14.76 3.55
CA GLY A 116 14.81 -15.18 4.12
C GLY A 116 15.88 -14.07 4.13
N HIS A 117 15.59 -12.89 3.61
CA HIS A 117 16.45 -11.72 3.78
C HIS A 117 16.37 -11.19 5.22
N GLU A 118 17.45 -10.56 5.68
CA GLU A 118 17.53 -9.96 7.00
C GLU A 118 16.72 -8.68 7.08
N LEU A 119 15.97 -8.50 8.18
CA LEU A 119 15.24 -7.29 8.51
C LEU A 119 16.06 -6.47 9.52
N GLU A 120 16.69 -5.39 9.07
CA GLU A 120 17.51 -4.56 9.96
C GLU A 120 16.66 -3.62 10.80
N ARG A 121 15.69 -2.94 10.17
CA ARG A 121 14.90 -1.90 10.80
C ARG A 121 13.46 -1.94 10.37
N LEU A 122 12.58 -1.94 11.37
CA LEU A 122 11.14 -1.87 11.20
C LEU A 122 10.63 -0.48 11.59
N TYR A 123 9.77 0.10 10.76
CA TYR A 123 9.05 1.33 11.05
C TYR A 123 7.55 1.06 11.04
N SER A 124 6.84 1.43 12.12
CA SER A 124 5.39 1.28 12.19
C SER A 124 4.74 2.37 13.07
N ASP A 125 3.42 2.34 13.16
CA ASP A 125 2.71 3.05 14.21
C ASP A 125 3.04 2.45 15.61
N CYS A 126 2.55 3.10 16.67
CA CYS A 126 2.75 2.64 18.04
C CYS A 126 1.76 1.55 18.46
N SER A 127 1.17 0.78 17.53
CA SER A 127 0.23 -0.27 17.89
C SER A 127 0.91 -1.40 18.67
N PRO A 128 0.27 -1.91 19.73
CA PRO A 128 0.86 -2.93 20.60
C PRO A 128 1.17 -4.23 19.84
N GLU A 129 0.39 -4.58 18.84
CA GLU A 129 0.59 -5.76 18.01
C GLU A 129 1.86 -5.67 17.17
N LEU A 130 2.11 -4.52 16.52
CA LEU A 130 3.33 -4.29 15.75
C LEU A 130 4.56 -4.13 16.64
N ALA A 131 4.40 -3.54 17.83
CA ALA A 131 5.47 -3.50 18.81
C ALA A 131 5.84 -4.91 19.33
N MET A 132 4.86 -5.80 19.52
CA MET A 132 5.10 -7.21 19.88
C MET A 132 5.79 -7.94 18.72
N MET A 133 5.33 -7.77 17.50
CA MET A 133 5.97 -8.34 16.30
C MET A 133 7.44 -7.94 16.21
N ALA A 134 7.77 -6.66 16.37
CA ALA A 134 9.13 -6.17 16.31
C ALA A 134 10.05 -6.80 17.38
N ARG A 135 9.52 -7.00 18.60
CA ARG A 135 10.24 -7.69 19.69
C ARG A 135 10.52 -9.16 19.35
N GLU A 136 9.53 -9.87 18.81
CA GLU A 136 9.70 -11.29 18.42
C GLU A 136 10.66 -11.48 17.25
N LEU A 137 10.71 -10.50 16.34
CA LEU A 137 11.65 -10.51 15.21
C LEU A 137 13.06 -10.03 15.59
N VAL A 138 13.26 -9.58 16.83
CA VAL A 138 14.54 -9.06 17.36
C VAL A 138 15.14 -7.99 16.42
N THR A 139 14.31 -7.14 15.89
CA THR A 139 14.70 -6.06 14.96
C THR A 139 14.64 -4.69 15.63
N THR A 140 15.37 -3.73 15.09
CA THR A 140 15.29 -2.34 15.54
C THR A 140 13.94 -1.75 15.15
N HIS A 141 13.10 -1.48 16.15
CA HIS A 141 11.79 -0.89 15.95
C HIS A 141 11.83 0.63 16.09
N GLN A 142 11.47 1.33 15.03
CA GLN A 142 11.25 2.77 15.03
C GLN A 142 9.75 3.04 14.90
N THR A 143 9.22 3.82 15.84
CA THR A 143 7.81 4.22 15.80
C THR A 143 7.67 5.61 15.21
N SER A 144 6.51 5.87 14.60
CA SER A 144 6.15 7.21 14.16
C SER A 144 6.17 8.17 15.34
N THR A 145 7.02 9.18 15.27
CA THR A 145 6.92 10.29 16.23
C THR A 145 5.68 11.10 15.89
N PRO A 146 4.76 11.35 16.82
CA PRO A 146 3.65 12.25 16.59
C PRO A 146 4.18 13.57 16.01
N TYR A 147 3.56 14.06 14.92
CA TYR A 147 3.90 15.31 14.24
C TYR A 147 5.10 15.31 13.27
N ARG A 148 5.72 14.20 12.92
CA ARG A 148 6.66 14.13 11.78
C ARG A 148 6.00 13.56 10.52
N ALA A 149 5.35 14.44 9.77
CA ALA A 149 4.61 14.08 8.54
C ALA A 149 5.47 13.60 7.35
N GLN A 150 6.80 13.73 7.40
CA GLN A 150 7.64 13.53 6.20
C GLN A 150 7.93 12.06 5.85
N SER A 151 8.10 11.18 6.84
CA SER A 151 8.29 9.75 6.58
C SER A 151 6.98 9.02 6.24
N TYR A 152 5.85 9.54 6.72
CA TYR A 152 4.52 8.99 6.45
C TYR A 152 4.04 9.22 5.01
N SER A 153 4.44 10.29 4.38
CA SER A 153 3.92 10.66 3.05
C SER A 153 4.27 9.67 1.91
N ILE A 154 5.38 8.94 2.04
CA ILE A 154 5.78 7.90 1.08
C ILE A 154 4.91 6.67 1.29
N VAL A 155 4.77 6.21 2.53
CA VAL A 155 3.93 5.09 2.94
C VAL A 155 2.45 5.35 2.60
N GLU A 156 1.93 6.53 2.95
CA GLU A 156 0.55 6.93 2.60
C GLU A 156 0.30 6.90 1.09
N ARG A 157 1.26 7.35 0.29
CA ARG A 157 1.16 7.25 -1.18
C ARG A 157 1.18 5.82 -1.67
N ALA A 158 2.01 4.97 -1.11
CA ALA A 158 2.07 3.55 -1.46
C ALA A 158 0.75 2.86 -1.11
N ILE A 159 0.21 3.07 0.09
CA ILE A 159 -1.09 2.57 0.52
C ILE A 159 -2.20 3.03 -0.43
N ARG A 160 -2.27 4.33 -0.72
CA ARG A 160 -3.25 4.88 -1.66
C ARG A 160 -3.14 4.24 -3.03
N THR A 161 -1.91 4.05 -3.51
CA THR A 161 -1.64 3.41 -4.80
C THR A 161 -2.18 1.99 -4.86
N LEU A 162 -1.96 1.20 -3.81
CA LEU A 162 -2.48 -0.17 -3.72
C LEU A 162 -4.01 -0.18 -3.66
N TYR A 163 -4.62 0.65 -2.82
CA TYR A 163 -6.09 0.75 -2.77
C TYR A 163 -6.70 1.13 -4.11
N GLU A 164 -6.14 2.11 -4.79
CA GLU A 164 -6.63 2.52 -6.11
C GLU A 164 -6.42 1.42 -7.16
N GLY A 165 -5.30 0.68 -7.08
CA GLY A 165 -5.00 -0.45 -7.96
C GLY A 165 -5.97 -1.61 -7.75
N THR A 166 -6.13 -2.05 -6.50
CA THR A 166 -7.09 -3.11 -6.11
C THR A 166 -8.52 -2.79 -6.55
N ARG A 167 -9.00 -1.57 -6.26
CA ARG A 167 -10.32 -1.14 -6.71
C ARG A 167 -10.44 -1.14 -8.22
N ALA A 168 -9.43 -0.67 -8.93
CA ALA A 168 -9.45 -0.66 -10.38
C ALA A 168 -9.48 -2.08 -10.96
N ALA A 169 -8.70 -3.00 -10.40
CA ALA A 169 -8.66 -4.40 -10.81
C ALA A 169 -10.02 -5.08 -10.59
N LEU A 170 -10.63 -4.91 -9.41
CA LEU A 170 -11.94 -5.47 -9.10
C LEU A 170 -13.04 -4.93 -10.02
N VAL A 171 -13.07 -3.61 -10.24
CA VAL A 171 -14.07 -2.99 -11.14
C VAL A 171 -13.86 -3.43 -12.58
N GLN A 172 -12.61 -3.54 -13.04
CA GLN A 172 -12.30 -4.01 -14.39
C GLN A 172 -12.72 -5.46 -14.60
N ALA A 173 -12.53 -6.31 -13.58
CA ALA A 173 -12.90 -7.72 -13.61
C ALA A 173 -14.39 -7.96 -13.35
N GLY A 174 -15.17 -6.95 -12.97
CA GLY A 174 -16.58 -7.09 -12.57
C GLY A 174 -16.75 -7.91 -11.28
N LEU A 175 -15.71 -7.96 -10.44
CA LEU A 175 -15.70 -8.73 -9.20
C LEU A 175 -16.19 -7.90 -8.01
N PRO A 176 -16.96 -8.50 -7.09
CA PRO A 176 -17.36 -7.83 -5.86
C PRO A 176 -16.16 -7.61 -4.91
N HIS A 177 -16.33 -6.67 -3.98
CA HIS A 177 -15.27 -6.26 -3.05
C HIS A 177 -14.63 -7.41 -2.27
N ARG A 178 -15.37 -8.46 -1.93
CA ARG A 178 -14.86 -9.64 -1.21
C ARG A 178 -13.66 -10.35 -1.87
N PHE A 179 -13.38 -10.03 -3.12
CA PHE A 179 -12.21 -10.56 -3.85
C PHE A 179 -10.95 -9.70 -3.67
N TRP A 180 -10.98 -8.69 -2.77
CA TRP A 180 -9.83 -7.83 -2.52
C TRP A 180 -8.53 -8.56 -2.13
N PRO A 181 -8.55 -9.74 -1.47
CA PRO A 181 -7.31 -10.47 -1.16
C PRO A 181 -6.58 -11.03 -2.39
N MET A 182 -7.24 -11.06 -3.54
CA MET A 182 -6.72 -11.63 -4.78
C MET A 182 -6.38 -10.55 -5.84
N ALA A 183 -6.61 -9.26 -5.55
CA ALA A 183 -6.52 -8.17 -6.52
C ALA A 183 -5.24 -7.33 -6.42
#